data_cafa6e90b29ceb8dee61d5fec0ae40d0
#
_entry.id   cafa6e90b29ceb8dee61d5fec0ae40d0
#
_cell.length_a   1.000
_cell.length_b   1.000
_cell.length_c   1.000
_cell.angle_alpha   90.00
_cell.angle_beta   90.00
_cell.angle_gamma   90.00
#
_symmetry.space_group_name_H-M   'P 1'
#
loop_
_entity.id
_entity.type
_entity.pdbx_description
1 polymer ?
#
loop_
_entity_poly.entity_id
_entity_poly.type
_entity_poly.pdbx_seq_one_letter_code
_entity_poly.pdbx_strand_id
1 'polypeptide(L)'
;MAALARAGGEPGLLAYGDDEPIGWVSVAPREEFRALLASRHYRPLEPESGVWWIVCFLVDRYQRRRGVAATLLAAAVKHAFARGAGAIEAYPHRANATDYMGSVPLYESAGFKRARDANKRAIYRLNAR
;
A
#
# COMPACT_ATOMS: atom_id res chain seq x y z
N MET A 1 4.56 7.70 19.53
CA MET A 1 4.91 6.95 18.32
C MET A 1 3.92 5.82 18.12
N ALA A 2 3.54 5.55 16.91
CA ALA A 2 2.56 4.51 16.62
C ALA A 2 3.19 3.12 16.72
N ALA A 3 2.50 2.19 17.37
CA ALA A 3 2.81 0.77 17.31
C ALA A 3 2.01 0.16 16.17
N LEU A 4 2.51 -0.89 15.56
CA LEU A 4 1.86 -1.55 14.43
C LEU A 4 1.44 -2.97 14.80
N ALA A 5 0.25 -3.36 14.36
CA ALA A 5 -0.25 -4.70 14.56
C ALA A 5 -1.04 -5.14 13.33
N ARG A 6 -0.99 -6.43 13.03
CA ARG A 6 -1.76 -7.00 11.93
C ARG A 6 -3.23 -7.07 12.33
N ALA A 7 -4.12 -6.65 11.43
CA ALA A 7 -5.54 -6.82 11.63
C ALA A 7 -5.91 -8.31 11.53
N GLY A 8 -6.70 -8.80 12.47
CA GLY A 8 -7.14 -10.18 12.48
C GLY A 8 -8.03 -10.50 11.30
N GLY A 9 -7.73 -11.56 10.57
CA GLY A 9 -8.58 -12.10 9.52
C GLY A 9 -8.63 -11.34 8.21
N GLU A 10 -8.05 -10.14 8.12
CA GLU A 10 -8.02 -9.35 6.89
C GLU A 10 -6.61 -8.92 6.55
N PRO A 11 -6.28 -8.81 5.24
CA PRO A 11 -4.94 -8.39 4.83
C PRO A 11 -4.71 -6.92 5.16
N GLY A 12 -3.84 -6.64 6.12
CA GLY A 12 -3.51 -5.28 6.45
C GLY A 12 -2.82 -5.11 7.78
N LEU A 13 -2.45 -3.87 8.05
CA LEU A 13 -1.77 -3.46 9.27
C LEU A 13 -2.48 -2.27 9.88
N LEU A 14 -2.56 -2.26 11.20
CA LEU A 14 -3.09 -1.13 11.96
C LEU A 14 -1.95 -0.39 12.67
N ALA A 15 -2.02 0.93 12.67
CA ALA A 15 -1.16 1.77 13.49
C ALA A 15 -1.93 2.22 14.72
N TYR A 16 -1.29 2.14 15.89
CA TYR A 16 -1.88 2.58 17.14
C TYR A 16 -1.11 3.74 17.73
N GLY A 17 -1.84 4.70 18.29
CA GLY A 17 -1.28 5.76 19.11
C GLY A 17 -2.04 5.77 20.43
N ASP A 18 -1.31 5.65 21.56
CA ASP A 18 -1.92 5.61 22.91
C ASP A 18 -3.05 4.58 23.01
N ASP A 19 -2.81 3.37 22.48
CA ASP A 19 -3.73 2.23 22.47
C ASP A 19 -4.98 2.40 21.61
N GLU A 20 -5.05 3.46 20.80
CA GLU A 20 -6.16 3.65 19.86
C GLU A 20 -5.68 3.48 18.42
N PRO A 21 -6.50 2.87 17.54
CA PRO A 21 -6.12 2.78 16.14
C PRO A 21 -6.14 4.16 15.50
N ILE A 22 -5.04 4.54 14.87
CA ILE A 22 -4.89 5.85 14.23
C ILE A 22 -4.66 5.74 12.73
N GLY A 23 -4.46 4.55 12.22
CA GLY A 23 -4.28 4.35 10.79
C GLY A 23 -4.33 2.88 10.39
N TRP A 24 -4.50 2.67 9.09
CA TRP A 24 -4.65 1.35 8.49
C TRP A 24 -4.02 1.34 7.11
N VAL A 25 -3.39 0.23 6.74
CA VAL A 25 -2.97 -0.02 5.37
C VAL A 25 -3.33 -1.46 4.99
N SER A 26 -3.87 -1.64 3.79
CA SER A 26 -4.16 -2.97 3.28
C SER A 26 -3.00 -3.43 2.39
N VAL A 27 -2.42 -4.57 2.72
CA VAL A 27 -1.27 -5.14 2.01
C VAL A 27 -1.39 -6.66 1.99
N ALA A 28 -1.30 -7.26 0.81
CA ALA A 28 -1.41 -8.71 0.64
C ALA A 28 -0.94 -9.11 -0.76
N PRO A 29 -0.72 -10.43 -1.01
CA PRO A 29 -0.57 -10.90 -2.38
C PRO A 29 -1.72 -10.38 -3.23
N ARG A 30 -1.43 -9.89 -4.44
CA ARG A 30 -2.47 -9.26 -5.26
C ARG A 30 -3.63 -10.18 -5.59
N GLU A 31 -3.41 -11.49 -5.57
CA GLU A 31 -4.45 -12.49 -5.83
C GLU A 31 -5.59 -12.44 -4.80
N GLU A 32 -5.34 -11.87 -3.61
CA GLU A 32 -6.36 -11.73 -2.58
C GLU A 32 -7.30 -10.55 -2.82
N PHE A 33 -6.95 -9.66 -3.75
CA PHE A 33 -7.77 -8.50 -4.09
C PHE A 33 -8.61 -8.77 -5.34
N ARG A 34 -9.49 -9.76 -5.27
CA ARG A 34 -10.24 -10.25 -6.43
C ARG A 34 -11.05 -9.19 -7.15
N ALA A 35 -11.70 -8.30 -6.40
CA ALA A 35 -12.50 -7.25 -7.01
C ALA A 35 -11.65 -6.27 -7.80
N LEU A 36 -10.45 -5.94 -7.28
CA LEU A 36 -9.54 -5.04 -7.98
C LEU A 36 -8.92 -5.73 -9.20
N LEU A 37 -8.58 -7.02 -9.08
CA LEU A 37 -8.06 -7.78 -10.22
C LEU A 37 -9.06 -7.84 -11.38
N ALA A 38 -10.34 -7.89 -11.07
CA ALA A 38 -11.39 -7.91 -12.08
C ALA A 38 -11.65 -6.54 -12.70
N SER A 39 -11.20 -5.47 -12.04
CA SER A 39 -11.38 -4.10 -12.54
C SER A 39 -10.40 -3.80 -13.66
N ARG A 40 -10.88 -3.20 -14.75
CA ARG A 40 -10.01 -2.78 -15.84
C ARG A 40 -9.00 -1.70 -15.42
N HIS A 41 -9.26 -0.99 -14.32
CA HIS A 41 -8.36 0.06 -13.82
C HIS A 41 -7.13 -0.49 -13.11
N TYR A 42 -7.23 -1.70 -12.57
CA TYR A 42 -6.18 -2.30 -11.74
C TYR A 42 -5.68 -3.64 -12.28
N ARG A 43 -6.26 -4.11 -13.40
CA ARG A 43 -5.87 -5.42 -13.96
C ARG A 43 -4.40 -5.41 -14.34
N PRO A 44 -3.62 -6.41 -13.89
CA PRO A 44 -2.23 -6.53 -14.32
C PRO A 44 -2.13 -6.70 -15.83
N LEU A 45 -1.14 -6.05 -16.42
CA LEU A 45 -0.89 -6.18 -17.87
C LEU A 45 -0.19 -7.49 -18.21
N GLU A 46 0.54 -8.04 -17.27
CA GLU A 46 1.33 -9.25 -17.46
C GLU A 46 1.10 -10.20 -16.29
N PRO A 47 1.04 -11.53 -16.56
CA PRO A 47 1.00 -12.51 -15.49
C PRO A 47 2.36 -12.53 -14.79
N GLU A 48 2.34 -12.44 -13.46
CA GLU A 48 3.54 -12.50 -12.65
C GLU A 48 3.14 -12.99 -11.26
N SER A 49 3.86 -13.97 -10.72
CA SER A 49 3.62 -14.46 -9.37
C SER A 49 4.47 -13.70 -8.35
N GLY A 50 4.05 -13.75 -7.09
CA GLY A 50 4.84 -13.15 -6.02
C GLY A 50 4.73 -11.64 -5.91
N VAL A 51 3.78 -11.03 -6.58
CA VAL A 51 3.55 -9.59 -6.48
C VAL A 51 2.53 -9.33 -5.39
N TRP A 52 2.87 -8.41 -4.50
CA TRP A 52 1.98 -7.94 -3.45
C TRP A 52 1.47 -6.55 -3.80
N TRP A 53 0.26 -6.24 -3.36
CA TRP A 53 -0.34 -4.92 -3.57
C TRP A 53 -0.57 -4.21 -2.25
N ILE A 54 -0.34 -2.91 -2.27
CA ILE A 54 -0.77 -1.99 -1.22
C ILE A 54 -1.90 -1.19 -1.82
N VAL A 55 -3.10 -1.28 -1.23
CA VAL A 55 -4.29 -0.73 -1.88
C VAL A 55 -5.08 0.28 -1.07
N CYS A 56 -4.86 0.42 0.21
CA CYS A 56 -5.68 1.33 1.00
C CYS A 56 -4.88 1.91 2.16
N PHE A 57 -4.99 3.23 2.32
CA PHE A 57 -4.48 3.91 3.50
C PHE A 57 -5.60 4.68 4.15
N LEU A 58 -5.81 4.46 5.43
CA LEU A 58 -6.70 5.26 6.25
C LEU A 58 -5.90 5.80 7.41
N VAL A 59 -5.90 7.11 7.58
CA VAL A 59 -5.23 7.76 8.70
C VAL A 59 -6.23 8.68 9.36
N ASP A 60 -6.35 8.57 10.67
CA ASP A 60 -7.20 9.47 11.45
C ASP A 60 -6.85 10.90 11.11
N ARG A 61 -7.87 11.73 10.81
CA ARG A 61 -7.66 13.10 10.34
C ARG A 61 -6.88 13.96 11.34
N TYR A 62 -6.95 13.65 12.63
CA TYR A 62 -6.21 14.37 13.66
C TYR A 62 -4.75 13.93 13.74
N GLN A 63 -4.41 12.83 13.07
CA GLN A 63 -3.05 12.28 13.03
C GLN A 63 -2.35 12.53 11.69
N ARG A 64 -3.02 13.17 10.74
CA ARG A 64 -2.43 13.49 9.44
C ARG A 64 -1.25 14.46 9.63
N ARG A 65 -0.26 14.34 8.74
CA ARG A 65 0.98 15.11 8.79
C ARG A 65 1.89 14.78 9.96
N ARG A 66 1.64 13.65 10.63
CA ARG A 66 2.51 13.15 11.71
C ARG A 66 3.31 11.92 11.28
N GLY A 67 3.41 11.68 9.98
CA GLY A 67 4.20 10.56 9.47
C GLY A 67 3.54 9.20 9.61
N VAL A 68 2.26 9.11 9.95
CA VAL A 68 1.57 7.83 10.14
C VAL A 68 1.54 7.03 8.84
N ALA A 69 1.23 7.69 7.71
CA ALA A 69 1.20 7.01 6.41
C ALA A 69 2.58 6.46 6.04
N ALA A 70 3.64 7.24 6.26
CA ALA A 70 5.00 6.78 5.98
C ALA A 70 5.39 5.59 6.87
N THR A 71 5.01 5.62 8.14
CA THR A 71 5.24 4.51 9.06
C THR A 71 4.49 3.26 8.62
N LEU A 72 3.23 3.41 8.24
CA LEU A 72 2.42 2.29 7.73
C LEU A 72 3.03 1.71 6.45
N LEU A 73 3.45 2.56 5.53
CA LEU A 73 4.06 2.09 4.28
C LEU A 73 5.35 1.32 4.55
N ALA A 74 6.22 1.85 5.40
CA ALA A 74 7.47 1.17 5.75
C ALA A 74 7.19 -0.21 6.38
N ALA A 75 6.20 -0.29 7.25
CA ALA A 75 5.81 -1.56 7.87
C ALA A 75 5.20 -2.53 6.86
N ALA A 76 4.39 -2.03 5.93
CA ALA A 76 3.80 -2.85 4.87
C ALA A 76 4.88 -3.45 3.97
N VAL A 77 5.88 -2.66 3.59
CA VAL A 77 7.01 -3.12 2.78
C VAL A 77 7.77 -4.22 3.51
N LYS A 78 8.11 -3.99 4.77
CA LYS A 78 8.82 -4.97 5.58
C LYS A 78 8.02 -6.27 5.72
N HIS A 79 6.72 -6.14 5.98
CA HIS A 79 5.82 -7.27 6.14
C HIS A 79 5.77 -8.13 4.85
N ALA A 80 5.58 -7.48 3.71
CA ALA A 80 5.48 -8.18 2.43
C ALA A 80 6.77 -8.93 2.09
N PHE A 81 7.92 -8.29 2.21
CA PHE A 81 9.19 -8.93 1.89
C PHE A 81 9.53 -10.03 2.90
N ALA A 82 9.19 -9.87 4.17
CA ALA A 82 9.39 -10.93 5.15
C ALA A 82 8.56 -12.17 4.84
N ARG A 83 7.48 -12.03 4.10
CA ARG A 83 6.62 -13.14 3.69
C ARG A 83 6.91 -13.62 2.26
N GLY A 84 8.02 -13.20 1.68
CA GLY A 84 8.48 -13.72 0.42
C GLY A 84 8.01 -12.98 -0.82
N ALA A 85 7.51 -11.77 -0.69
CA ALA A 85 7.14 -10.97 -1.86
C ALA A 85 8.34 -10.78 -2.78
N GLY A 86 8.15 -10.97 -4.07
CA GLY A 86 9.17 -10.67 -5.07
C GLY A 86 9.14 -9.21 -5.48
N ALA A 87 7.99 -8.59 -5.40
CA ALA A 87 7.80 -7.17 -5.68
C ALA A 87 6.55 -6.68 -4.99
N ILE A 88 6.49 -5.37 -4.76
CA ILE A 88 5.31 -4.69 -4.23
C ILE A 88 4.90 -3.64 -5.24
N GLU A 89 3.62 -3.62 -5.59
CA GLU A 89 3.06 -2.63 -6.50
C GLU A 89 1.95 -1.84 -5.83
N ALA A 90 1.80 -0.60 -6.26
CA ALA A 90 0.76 0.30 -5.80
C ALA A 90 0.28 1.19 -6.93
N TYR A 91 -0.92 1.72 -6.78
CA TYR A 91 -1.56 2.60 -7.76
C TYR A 91 -1.82 3.96 -7.09
N PRO A 92 -0.78 4.75 -6.83
CA PRO A 92 -0.95 5.99 -6.08
C PRO A 92 -1.76 7.02 -6.86
N HIS A 93 -2.44 7.87 -6.12
CA HIS A 93 -3.18 8.98 -6.71
C HIS A 93 -2.27 10.21 -6.88
N ARG A 94 -2.72 11.12 -7.71
CA ARG A 94 -2.09 12.45 -7.82
C ARG A 94 -2.37 13.24 -6.54
N ALA A 95 -1.56 14.28 -6.30
CA ALA A 95 -1.54 15.00 -5.04
C ALA A 95 -2.90 15.52 -4.53
N ASN A 96 -3.84 15.81 -5.43
CA ASN A 96 -5.14 16.37 -5.06
C ASN A 96 -6.31 15.38 -5.14
N ALA A 97 -6.03 14.10 -5.35
CA ALA A 97 -7.08 13.10 -5.40
C ALA A 97 -7.54 12.73 -3.99
N THR A 98 -8.78 12.27 -3.88
CA THR A 98 -9.43 12.00 -2.59
C THR A 98 -9.55 10.52 -2.26
N ASP A 99 -8.96 9.64 -3.07
CA ASP A 99 -9.03 8.21 -2.79
C ASP A 99 -7.98 7.80 -1.73
N TYR A 100 -8.05 6.54 -1.33
CA TYR A 100 -7.24 6.00 -0.24
C TYR A 100 -6.05 5.17 -0.72
N MET A 101 -5.59 5.37 -1.93
CA MET A 101 -4.49 4.57 -2.50
C MET A 101 -3.09 5.07 -2.13
N GLY A 102 -2.99 6.21 -1.49
CA GLY A 102 -1.71 6.85 -1.17
C GLY A 102 -1.22 7.76 -2.27
N SER A 103 -0.31 8.66 -1.95
CA SER A 103 0.19 9.67 -2.89
C SER A 103 1.50 9.24 -3.55
N VAL A 104 1.76 9.78 -4.74
CA VAL A 104 3.03 9.55 -5.44
C VAL A 104 4.24 9.92 -4.58
N PRO A 105 4.30 11.12 -3.95
CA PRO A 105 5.46 11.46 -3.11
C PRO A 105 5.68 10.47 -1.96
N LEU A 106 4.62 9.94 -1.37
CA LEU A 106 4.74 8.97 -0.30
C LEU A 106 5.48 7.72 -0.77
N TYR A 107 5.10 7.17 -1.92
CA TYR A 107 5.73 5.98 -2.46
C TYR A 107 7.14 6.24 -2.94
N GLU A 108 7.39 7.37 -3.58
CA GLU A 108 8.73 7.74 -4.02
C GLU A 108 9.70 7.87 -2.84
N SER A 109 9.25 8.43 -1.72
CA SER A 109 10.05 8.53 -0.50
C SER A 109 10.44 7.15 0.05
N ALA A 110 9.63 6.13 -0.20
CA ALA A 110 9.89 4.77 0.25
C ALA A 110 10.71 3.95 -0.76
N GLY A 111 11.14 4.55 -1.86
CA GLY A 111 11.98 3.88 -2.85
C GLY A 111 11.22 3.26 -4.01
N PHE A 112 9.90 3.42 -4.05
CA PHE A 112 9.13 2.95 -5.19
C PHE A 112 9.41 3.81 -6.41
N LYS A 113 9.41 3.18 -7.58
CA LYS A 113 9.62 3.86 -8.85
C LYS A 113 8.46 3.58 -9.78
N ARG A 114 8.14 4.56 -10.62
CA ARG A 114 7.14 4.39 -11.64
C ARG A 114 7.57 3.28 -12.59
N ALA A 115 6.74 2.25 -12.68
CA ALA A 115 7.02 1.09 -13.52
C ALA A 115 6.33 1.21 -14.88
N ARG A 116 5.05 1.58 -14.88
CA ARG A 116 4.28 1.71 -16.11
C ARG A 116 2.94 2.40 -15.83
N ASP A 117 2.23 2.76 -16.89
CA ASP A 117 0.87 3.25 -16.78
C ASP A 117 -0.12 2.10 -16.92
N ALA A 118 -1.22 2.19 -16.19
CA ALA A 118 -2.35 1.29 -16.30
C ALA A 118 -3.62 2.14 -16.34
N ASN A 119 -4.20 2.27 -17.51
CA ASN A 119 -5.37 3.13 -17.74
C ASN A 119 -5.12 4.56 -17.21
N LYS A 120 -5.83 4.97 -16.16
CA LYS A 120 -5.77 6.33 -15.64
C LYS A 120 -4.74 6.51 -14.53
N ARG A 121 -4.01 5.47 -14.16
CA ARG A 121 -3.06 5.53 -13.06
C ARG A 121 -1.71 4.97 -13.45
N ALA A 122 -0.67 5.49 -12.83
CA ALA A 122 0.65 4.90 -12.91
C ALA A 122 0.77 3.78 -11.89
N ILE A 123 1.53 2.76 -12.23
CA ILE A 123 1.88 1.70 -11.29
C ILE A 123 3.27 2.01 -10.76
N TYR A 124 3.39 2.09 -9.45
CA TYR A 124 4.66 2.24 -8.76
C TYR A 124 5.09 0.91 -8.17
N ARG A 125 6.36 0.61 -8.25
CA ARG A 125 6.87 -0.72 -7.92
C ARG A 125 8.16 -0.64 -7.11
N LEU A 126 8.28 -1.55 -6.15
CA LEU A 126 9.49 -1.78 -5.39
C LEU A 126 9.83 -3.26 -5.48
N ASN A 127 10.96 -3.59 -6.08
CA ASN A 127 11.40 -4.97 -6.22
C ASN A 127 12.16 -5.43 -4.99
N ALA A 128 12.09 -6.74 -4.70
CA ALA A 128 12.95 -7.36 -3.70
C ALA A 128 14.42 -7.25 -4.15
N ARG A 129 15.28 -7.14 -3.19
CA ARG A 129 16.73 -7.12 -3.45
C ARG A 129 17.29 -8.51 -3.65
#